data_129d6d9de13fffb5cbae5b667d70a921
#
_entry.id   129d6d9de13fffb5cbae5b667d70a921
#
_cell.length_a   1.000
_cell.length_b   1.000
_cell.length_c   1.000
_cell.angle_alpha   90.00
_cell.angle_beta   90.00
_cell.angle_gamma   90.00
#
_symmetry.space_group_name_H-M   'P 1'
#
loop_
_entity.id
_entity.type
_entity.pdbx_description
1 polymer ?
#
loop_
_entity_poly.entity_id
_entity_poly.type
_entity_poly.pdbx_seq_one_letter_code
_entity_poly.pdbx_strand_id
1 'polypeptide(L)'
;AYEIGVRLVGSEMCIRDSYNPNVVAPPEMKLLELSIWEDGFTMPCVCYYDREKDNYILVDGYHRYQVLKTSKRIYQRENGLLPVVVIDKELSNRMASTIRHNRARGAHNIELMCNIVAELDRAGMSDQWIMKNIGMDRDELLRLKQISGLADLFANKDFSIPDNKPEYMP
;
A
#
# COMPACT_ATOMS: atom_id res chain seq x y z
N ALA A 1 9.07 21.84 4.49
CA ALA A 1 8.98 21.81 5.96
C ALA A 1 8.12 20.61 6.35
N TYR A 2 8.61 19.80 7.30
CA TYR A 2 7.83 18.66 7.82
C TYR A 2 7.24 19.11 9.15
N GLU A 3 5.92 19.11 9.26
CA GLU A 3 5.24 19.25 10.54
C GLU A 3 5.08 17.88 11.19
N ILE A 4 5.60 17.73 12.41
CA ILE A 4 5.32 16.56 13.26
C ILE A 4 4.10 16.95 14.11
N GLY A 5 2.97 16.32 13.80
CA GLY A 5 1.72 16.51 14.53
C GLY A 5 1.25 15.23 15.19
N VAL A 6 0.38 15.37 16.19
CA VAL A 6 -0.36 14.25 16.79
C VAL A 6 -1.81 14.41 16.39
N ARG A 7 -2.42 13.36 15.82
CA ARG A 7 -3.77 13.42 15.26
C ARG A 7 -4.66 12.32 15.81
N LEU A 8 -5.94 12.66 16.00
CA LEU A 8 -6.99 11.71 16.37
C LEU A 8 -7.25 10.69 15.26
N VAL A 9 -7.41 9.43 15.66
CA VAL A 9 -7.87 8.36 14.79
C VAL A 9 -9.40 8.38 14.78
N GLY A 10 -9.97 9.13 13.86
CA GLY A 10 -11.41 9.24 13.69
C GLY A 10 -11.82 9.20 12.22
N SER A 11 -13.02 9.68 11.93
CA SER A 11 -13.60 9.79 10.58
C SER A 11 -12.79 10.65 9.60
N GLU A 12 -11.77 11.34 10.06
CA GLU A 12 -10.94 12.27 9.30
C GLU A 12 -9.73 11.61 8.60
N MET A 13 -9.46 10.32 8.84
CA MET A 13 -8.35 9.62 8.19
C MET A 13 -8.86 8.70 7.10
N CYS A 14 -8.69 9.10 5.85
CA CYS A 14 -8.95 8.28 4.69
C CYS A 14 -7.73 7.40 4.39
N ILE A 15 -7.92 6.09 4.49
CA ILE A 15 -6.86 5.12 4.20
C ILE A 15 -7.05 4.65 2.77
N ARG A 16 -6.06 4.91 1.92
CA ARG A 16 -5.96 4.24 0.63
C ARG A 16 -4.99 3.07 0.74
N ASP A 17 -5.54 1.89 0.97
CA ASP A 17 -4.79 0.62 1.00
C ASP A 17 -4.23 0.20 -0.36
N SER A 18 -4.77 0.77 -1.44
CA SER A 18 -4.49 0.34 -2.82
C SER A 18 -3.02 0.44 -3.25
N TYR A 19 -2.19 1.14 -2.46
CA TYR A 19 -0.77 1.37 -2.82
C TYR A 19 0.23 0.74 -1.85
N ASN A 20 -0.23 -0.04 -0.87
CA ASN A 20 0.68 -0.72 0.06
C ASN A 20 0.97 -2.16 -0.43
N PRO A 21 2.14 -2.43 -1.04
CA PRO A 21 2.48 -3.75 -1.55
C PRO A 21 2.86 -4.75 -0.46
N ASN A 22 2.92 -4.32 0.81
CA ASN A 22 3.35 -5.17 1.91
C ASN A 22 2.15 -5.84 2.58
N VAL A 23 2.21 -7.16 2.64
CA VAL A 23 1.31 -7.99 3.44
C VAL A 23 2.07 -8.41 4.70
N VAL A 24 1.53 -8.08 5.86
CA VAL A 24 2.10 -8.47 7.15
C VAL A 24 1.29 -9.62 7.71
N ALA A 25 1.96 -10.73 8.02
CA ALA A 25 1.31 -11.89 8.61
C ALA A 25 0.86 -11.63 10.05
N PRO A 26 -0.16 -12.36 10.57
CA PRO A 26 -0.68 -12.14 11.92
C PRO A 26 0.37 -12.21 13.04
N PRO A 27 1.40 -13.08 13.00
CA PRO A 27 2.45 -13.10 14.01
C PRO A 27 3.25 -11.79 14.07
N GLU A 28 3.62 -11.24 12.91
CA GLU A 28 4.36 -9.99 12.81
C GLU A 28 3.53 -8.78 13.28
N MET A 29 2.21 -8.81 13.05
CA MET A 29 1.31 -7.79 13.59
C MET A 29 1.27 -7.80 15.12
N LYS A 30 1.32 -8.98 15.75
CA LYS A 30 1.41 -9.10 17.21
C LYS A 30 2.75 -8.59 17.75
N LEU A 31 3.85 -8.86 17.05
CA LEU A 31 5.16 -8.33 17.41
C LEU A 31 5.20 -6.81 17.28
N LEU A 32 4.59 -6.25 16.23
CA LEU A 32 4.45 -4.81 16.08
C LEU A 32 3.60 -4.19 17.19
N GLU A 33 2.50 -4.83 17.57
CA GLU A 33 1.67 -4.40 18.71
C GLU A 33 2.46 -4.40 20.01
N LEU A 34 3.24 -5.47 20.27
CA LEU A 34 4.09 -5.57 21.45
C LEU A 34 5.15 -4.47 21.45
N SER A 35 5.86 -4.27 20.33
CA SER A 35 6.87 -3.21 20.21
C SER A 35 6.27 -1.82 20.48
N ILE A 36 5.11 -1.53 19.89
CA ILE A 36 4.43 -0.24 20.14
C ILE A 36 3.99 -0.13 21.61
N TRP A 37 3.57 -1.24 22.23
CA TRP A 37 3.19 -1.23 23.64
C TRP A 37 4.38 -0.93 24.55
N GLU A 38 5.54 -1.54 24.32
CA GLU A 38 6.74 -1.38 25.15
C GLU A 38 7.45 -0.04 24.90
N ASP A 39 7.65 0.31 23.64
CA ASP A 39 8.51 1.41 23.21
C ASP A 39 7.76 2.68 22.77
N GLY A 40 6.44 2.59 22.60
CA GLY A 40 5.64 3.65 21.99
C GLY A 40 5.77 3.69 20.46
N PHE A 41 5.21 4.74 19.87
CA PHE A 41 5.39 5.00 18.43
C PHE A 41 6.77 5.61 18.16
N THR A 42 7.80 4.78 18.05
CA THR A 42 9.18 5.22 17.76
C THR A 42 9.33 5.88 16.39
N MET A 43 8.40 5.59 15.45
CA MET A 43 8.36 6.20 14.13
C MET A 43 6.95 6.73 13.84
N PRO A 44 6.80 8.00 13.45
CA PRO A 44 5.51 8.55 13.07
C PRO A 44 5.02 7.94 11.75
N CYS A 45 3.70 7.94 11.55
CA CYS A 45 3.12 7.65 10.26
C CYS A 45 3.29 8.84 9.31
N VAL A 46 3.38 8.58 8.01
CA VAL A 46 3.50 9.63 7.01
C VAL A 46 2.14 9.84 6.35
N CYS A 47 1.64 11.05 6.37
CA CYS A 47 0.34 11.43 5.83
C CYS A 47 0.46 12.60 4.85
N TYR A 48 -0.53 12.70 3.98
CA TYR A 48 -0.82 13.88 3.19
C TYR A 48 -2.15 14.47 3.67
N TYR A 49 -2.23 15.80 3.76
CA TYR A 49 -3.47 16.47 4.08
C TYR A 49 -4.22 16.88 2.82
N ASP A 50 -5.39 16.28 2.61
CA ASP A 50 -6.30 16.63 1.51
C ASP A 50 -7.19 17.80 1.95
N ARG A 51 -6.87 18.99 1.42
CA ARG A 51 -7.58 20.23 1.78
C ARG A 51 -9.02 20.28 1.27
N GLU A 52 -9.32 19.58 0.17
CA GLU A 52 -10.67 19.57 -0.40
C GLU A 52 -11.63 18.73 0.44
N LYS A 53 -11.13 17.65 1.02
CA LYS A 53 -11.92 16.70 1.82
C LYS A 53 -11.74 16.90 3.32
N ASP A 54 -10.90 17.84 3.72
CA ASP A 54 -10.50 18.07 5.12
C ASP A 54 -10.10 16.77 5.85
N ASN A 55 -9.28 15.95 5.20
CA ASN A 55 -8.87 14.67 5.75
C ASN A 55 -7.39 14.35 5.51
N TYR A 56 -6.87 13.37 6.26
CA TYR A 56 -5.51 12.87 6.12
C TYR A 56 -5.50 11.57 5.35
N ILE A 57 -4.66 11.50 4.32
CA ILE A 57 -4.42 10.28 3.53
C ILE A 57 -3.11 9.67 3.99
N LEU A 58 -3.16 8.42 4.45
CA LEU A 58 -2.00 7.70 4.90
C LEU A 58 -1.11 7.31 3.71
N VAL A 59 0.17 7.68 3.77
CA VAL A 59 1.20 7.39 2.76
C VAL A 59 2.12 6.24 3.23
N ASP A 60 2.50 6.24 4.50
CA ASP A 60 3.28 5.16 5.14
C ASP A 60 2.87 4.97 6.59
N GLY A 61 3.02 3.73 7.09
CA GLY A 61 2.70 3.37 8.47
C GLY A 61 1.33 2.73 8.67
N TYR A 62 0.73 2.16 7.62
CA TYR A 62 -0.58 1.52 7.67
C TYR A 62 -0.73 0.50 8.81
N HIS A 63 0.25 -0.38 8.99
CA HIS A 63 0.20 -1.39 10.06
C HIS A 63 0.28 -0.77 11.47
N ARG A 64 1.03 0.33 11.63
CA ARG A 64 1.05 1.10 12.89
C ARG A 64 -0.30 1.74 13.19
N TYR A 65 -0.93 2.30 12.17
CA TYR A 65 -2.30 2.81 12.27
C TYR A 65 -3.30 1.70 12.62
N GLN A 66 -3.20 0.54 11.96
CA GLN A 66 -4.06 -0.61 12.29
C GLN A 66 -3.90 -1.05 13.74
N VAL A 67 -2.66 -1.15 14.24
CA VAL A 67 -2.40 -1.48 15.65
C VAL A 67 -3.08 -0.49 16.58
N LEU A 68 -2.95 0.82 16.33
CA LEU A 68 -3.65 1.82 17.16
C LEU A 68 -5.16 1.63 17.11
N LYS A 69 -5.74 1.36 15.93
CA LYS A 69 -7.19 1.20 15.76
C LYS A 69 -7.74 -0.07 16.42
N THR A 70 -6.99 -1.15 16.41
CA THR A 70 -7.46 -2.47 16.87
C THR A 70 -7.11 -2.79 18.33
N SER A 71 -6.00 -2.26 18.84
CA SER A 71 -5.53 -2.51 20.20
C SER A 71 -6.12 -1.49 21.18
N LYS A 72 -7.11 -1.92 21.97
CA LYS A 72 -7.76 -1.06 22.98
C LYS A 72 -6.75 -0.45 23.97
N ARG A 73 -5.75 -1.24 24.40
CA ARG A 73 -4.74 -0.79 25.38
C ARG A 73 -3.85 0.32 24.81
N ILE A 74 -3.44 0.19 23.55
CA ILE A 74 -2.63 1.22 22.88
C ILE A 74 -3.49 2.45 22.60
N TYR A 75 -4.70 2.27 22.10
CA TYR A 75 -5.65 3.36 21.86
C TYR A 75 -5.87 4.21 23.11
N GLN A 76 -6.08 3.58 24.26
CA GLN A 76 -6.27 4.28 25.54
C GLN A 76 -5.02 4.99 26.01
N ARG A 77 -3.84 4.35 25.90
CA ARG A 77 -2.56 4.96 26.31
C ARG A 77 -2.24 6.20 25.47
N GLU A 78 -2.48 6.14 24.17
CA GLU A 78 -2.22 7.25 23.24
C GLU A 78 -3.38 8.26 23.16
N ASN A 79 -4.45 8.08 23.93
CA ASN A 79 -5.67 8.92 23.89
C ASN A 79 -6.30 8.97 22.47
N GLY A 80 -6.18 7.92 21.69
CA GLY A 80 -6.63 7.87 20.28
C GLY A 80 -5.81 8.73 19.34
N LEU A 81 -4.61 9.17 19.74
CA LEU A 81 -3.75 10.03 18.95
C LEU A 81 -2.69 9.20 18.22
N LEU A 82 -2.44 9.54 16.95
CA LEU A 82 -1.42 8.92 16.12
C LEU A 82 -0.35 9.97 15.78
N PRO A 83 0.93 9.70 16.07
CA PRO A 83 2.00 10.60 15.64
C PRO A 83 2.13 10.55 14.11
N VAL A 84 2.04 11.70 13.47
CA VAL A 84 2.10 11.81 12.00
C VAL A 84 3.09 12.89 11.56
N VAL A 85 3.70 12.64 10.40
CA VAL A 85 4.42 13.65 9.62
C VAL A 85 3.61 13.94 8.38
N VAL A 86 3.25 15.19 8.17
CA VAL A 86 2.49 15.62 7.00
C VAL A 86 3.46 16.02 5.89
N ILE A 87 3.29 15.42 4.72
CA ILE A 87 4.03 15.76 3.50
C ILE A 87 3.11 16.44 2.50
N ASP A 88 3.65 17.44 1.80
CA ASP A 88 2.95 18.12 0.71
C ASP A 88 3.52 17.62 -0.62
N LYS A 89 2.73 16.77 -1.32
CA LYS A 89 3.11 16.18 -2.61
C LYS A 89 1.88 15.87 -3.45
N GLU A 90 2.01 15.98 -4.78
CA GLU A 90 0.99 15.55 -5.73
C GLU A 90 0.74 14.04 -5.70
N LEU A 91 -0.41 13.59 -6.20
CA LEU A 91 -0.90 12.21 -6.09
C LEU A 91 0.11 11.17 -6.61
N SER A 92 0.64 11.35 -7.81
CA SER A 92 1.64 10.44 -8.41
C SER A 92 2.91 10.34 -7.58
N ASN A 93 3.37 11.48 -7.04
CA ASN A 93 4.53 11.54 -6.15
C ASN A 93 4.25 10.93 -4.77
N ARG A 94 3.00 10.97 -4.30
CA ARG A 94 2.57 10.28 -3.06
C ARG A 94 2.60 8.78 -3.24
N MET A 95 2.03 8.26 -4.35
CA MET A 95 2.08 6.84 -4.69
C MET A 95 3.53 6.34 -4.76
N ALA A 96 4.38 7.05 -5.50
CA ALA A 96 5.80 6.74 -5.58
C ALA A 96 6.50 6.79 -4.21
N SER A 97 6.12 7.72 -3.33
CA SER A 97 6.67 7.80 -1.98
C SER A 97 6.29 6.58 -1.14
N THR A 98 5.02 6.19 -1.15
CA THR A 98 4.54 4.98 -0.45
C THR A 98 5.31 3.75 -0.90
N ILE A 99 5.45 3.58 -2.21
CA ILE A 99 6.14 2.42 -2.79
C ILE A 99 7.62 2.43 -2.41
N ARG A 100 8.32 3.57 -2.52
CA ARG A 100 9.74 3.67 -2.13
C ARG A 100 9.95 3.33 -0.66
N HIS A 101 9.11 3.86 0.23
CA HIS A 101 9.19 3.54 1.66
C HIS A 101 8.98 2.06 1.93
N ASN A 102 8.04 1.44 1.25
CA ASN A 102 7.76 0.02 1.39
C ASN A 102 8.83 -0.84 0.72
N ARG A 103 9.25 -0.49 -0.51
CA ARG A 103 10.23 -1.25 -1.29
C ARG A 103 11.60 -1.33 -0.62
N ALA A 104 11.99 -0.32 0.12
CA ALA A 104 13.23 -0.33 0.90
C ALA A 104 13.21 -1.32 2.08
N ARG A 105 12.06 -1.90 2.43
CA ARG A 105 11.88 -2.72 3.65
C ARG A 105 11.72 -4.23 3.40
N GLY A 106 11.75 -4.72 2.16
CA GLY A 106 11.73 -6.17 1.91
C GLY A 106 10.91 -6.64 0.72
N ALA A 107 10.44 -7.90 0.76
CA ALA A 107 9.73 -8.56 -0.32
C ALA A 107 8.34 -7.95 -0.57
N HIS A 108 7.96 -7.87 -1.85
CA HIS A 108 6.69 -7.27 -2.28
C HIS A 108 5.78 -8.31 -2.93
N ASN A 109 4.48 -8.11 -2.75
CA ASN A 109 3.49 -8.86 -3.49
C ASN A 109 3.49 -8.39 -4.96
N ILE A 110 3.74 -9.33 -5.89
CA ILE A 110 3.83 -9.06 -7.33
C ILE A 110 2.52 -8.50 -7.87
N GLU A 111 1.38 -9.04 -7.44
CA GLU A 111 0.06 -8.61 -7.89
C GLU A 111 -0.21 -7.14 -7.51
N LEU A 112 0.10 -6.76 -6.27
CA LEU A 112 -0.01 -5.36 -5.83
C LEU A 112 0.93 -4.44 -6.60
N MET A 113 2.15 -4.90 -6.93
CA MET A 113 3.07 -4.13 -7.77
C MET A 113 2.56 -3.97 -9.20
N CYS A 114 1.93 -5.00 -9.79
CA CYS A 114 1.27 -4.90 -11.09
C CYS A 114 0.17 -3.83 -11.09
N ASN A 115 -0.70 -3.83 -10.07
CA ASN A 115 -1.78 -2.86 -9.92
C ASN A 115 -1.25 -1.42 -9.81
N ILE A 116 -0.18 -1.23 -9.04
CA ILE A 116 0.48 0.07 -8.89
C ILE A 116 1.05 0.57 -10.21
N VAL A 117 1.76 -0.29 -10.96
CA VAL A 117 2.31 0.07 -12.27
C VAL A 117 1.19 0.43 -13.24
N ALA A 118 0.10 -0.34 -13.26
CA ALA A 118 -1.06 -0.06 -14.10
C ALA A 118 -1.73 1.28 -13.75
N GLU A 119 -1.85 1.63 -12.48
CA GLU A 119 -2.42 2.92 -12.06
C GLU A 119 -1.52 4.09 -12.42
N LEU A 120 -0.20 3.96 -12.26
CA LEU A 120 0.75 5.00 -12.68
C LEU A 120 0.74 5.21 -14.19
N ASP A 121 0.61 4.14 -14.96
CA ASP A 121 0.48 4.19 -16.42
C ASP A 121 -0.82 4.89 -16.84
N ARG A 122 -1.96 4.55 -16.22
CA ARG A 122 -3.25 5.24 -16.43
C ARG A 122 -3.20 6.72 -16.00
N ALA A 123 -2.40 7.06 -15.02
CA ALA A 123 -2.16 8.43 -14.59
C ALA A 123 -1.21 9.20 -15.54
N GLY A 124 -0.76 8.57 -16.64
CA GLY A 124 0.09 9.19 -17.67
C GLY A 124 1.57 9.30 -17.29
N MET A 125 2.03 8.54 -16.28
CA MET A 125 3.44 8.52 -15.93
C MET A 125 4.25 7.73 -16.95
N SER A 126 5.36 8.32 -17.46
CA SER A 126 6.25 7.65 -18.40
C SER A 126 7.02 6.50 -17.75
N ASP A 127 7.44 5.51 -18.55
CA ASP A 127 8.26 4.38 -18.08
C ASP A 127 9.54 4.86 -17.38
N GLN A 128 10.19 5.90 -17.92
CA GLN A 128 11.36 6.49 -17.28
C GLN A 128 11.05 7.08 -15.91
N TRP A 129 9.89 7.75 -15.79
CA TRP A 129 9.45 8.29 -14.51
C TRP A 129 9.17 7.16 -13.50
N ILE A 130 8.48 6.10 -13.92
CA ILE A 130 8.17 4.93 -13.08
C ILE A 130 9.47 4.28 -12.61
N MET A 131 10.38 3.93 -13.51
CA MET A 131 11.67 3.32 -13.16
C MET A 131 12.44 4.17 -12.16
N LYS A 132 12.57 5.47 -12.39
CA LYS A 132 13.32 6.39 -11.54
C LYS A 132 12.67 6.58 -10.17
N ASN A 133 11.35 6.75 -10.11
CA ASN A 133 10.65 7.13 -8.88
C ASN A 133 10.21 5.94 -8.03
N ILE A 134 10.04 4.77 -8.64
CA ILE A 134 9.69 3.52 -7.94
C ILE A 134 10.94 2.69 -7.63
N GLY A 135 12.03 2.91 -8.37
CA GLY A 135 13.29 2.20 -8.17
C GLY A 135 13.27 0.80 -8.76
N MET A 136 12.64 0.59 -9.92
CA MET A 136 12.66 -0.67 -10.65
C MET A 136 13.49 -0.55 -11.93
N ASP A 137 14.04 -1.67 -12.40
CA ASP A 137 14.71 -1.74 -13.68
C ASP A 137 13.71 -1.91 -14.85
N ARG A 138 14.25 -1.84 -16.08
CA ARG A 138 13.43 -1.95 -17.29
C ARG A 138 12.76 -3.32 -17.43
N ASP A 139 13.47 -4.37 -17.08
CA ASP A 139 12.99 -5.74 -17.26
C ASP A 139 11.89 -6.04 -16.23
N GLU A 140 12.05 -5.57 -15.01
CA GLU A 140 11.02 -5.67 -13.96
C GLU A 140 9.75 -4.91 -14.38
N LEU A 141 9.88 -3.66 -14.85
CA LEU A 141 8.74 -2.87 -15.33
C LEU A 141 8.01 -3.58 -16.48
N LEU A 142 8.77 -4.11 -17.44
CA LEU A 142 8.19 -4.82 -18.59
C LEU A 142 7.42 -6.06 -18.15
N ARG A 143 7.97 -6.86 -17.23
CA ARG A 143 7.28 -8.04 -16.68
C ARG A 143 5.98 -7.67 -15.96
N LEU A 144 6.00 -6.63 -15.13
CA LEU A 144 4.82 -6.17 -14.41
C LEU A 144 3.72 -5.67 -15.36
N LYS A 145 4.10 -4.93 -16.42
CA LYS A 145 3.18 -4.49 -17.47
C LYS A 145 2.60 -5.67 -18.28
N GLN A 146 3.41 -6.67 -18.57
CA GLN A 146 2.94 -7.90 -19.25
C GLN A 146 1.94 -8.66 -18.39
N ILE A 147 2.19 -8.82 -17.09
CA ILE A 147 1.29 -9.52 -16.18
C ILE A 147 -0.04 -8.76 -16.06
N SER A 148 -0.01 -7.44 -15.88
CA SER A 148 -1.23 -6.62 -15.80
C SER A 148 -2.00 -6.62 -17.13
N GLY A 149 -1.32 -6.49 -18.26
CA GLY A 149 -1.93 -6.52 -19.60
C GLY A 149 -2.56 -7.88 -19.93
N LEU A 150 -1.93 -8.98 -19.53
CA LEU A 150 -2.51 -10.33 -19.67
C LEU A 150 -3.74 -10.50 -18.79
N ALA A 151 -3.71 -10.03 -17.54
CA ALA A 151 -4.86 -10.08 -16.63
C ALA A 151 -6.06 -9.32 -17.22
N ASP A 152 -5.84 -8.13 -17.77
CA ASP A 152 -6.89 -7.33 -18.41
C ASP A 152 -7.45 -7.98 -19.68
N LEU A 153 -6.61 -8.67 -20.48
CA LEU A 153 -7.04 -9.40 -21.67
C LEU A 153 -7.93 -10.60 -21.34
N PHE A 154 -7.73 -11.22 -20.18
CA PHE A 154 -8.46 -12.42 -19.76
C PHE A 154 -9.59 -12.15 -18.76
N ALA A 155 -9.68 -10.95 -18.19
CA ALA A 155 -10.69 -10.59 -17.18
C ALA A 155 -12.14 -10.74 -17.66
N ASN A 156 -12.39 -10.70 -18.98
CA ASN A 156 -13.72 -10.82 -19.60
C ASN A 156 -13.88 -12.04 -20.50
N LYS A 157 -13.00 -13.05 -20.41
CA LYS A 157 -13.12 -14.29 -21.23
C LYS A 157 -13.53 -15.45 -20.34
N ASP A 158 -14.72 -15.98 -20.61
CA ASP A 158 -15.13 -17.30 -20.10
C ASP A 158 -14.27 -18.37 -20.75
N PHE A 159 -13.38 -18.96 -19.98
CA PHE A 159 -12.64 -20.16 -20.40
C PHE A 159 -13.58 -21.37 -20.25
N SER A 160 -14.20 -21.81 -21.36
CA SER A 160 -14.82 -23.13 -21.39
C SER A 160 -13.73 -24.18 -21.28
N ILE A 161 -13.73 -24.94 -20.19
CA ILE A 161 -12.91 -26.14 -20.05
C ILE A 161 -13.39 -27.11 -21.12
N PRO A 162 -12.55 -27.62 -22.04
CA PRO A 162 -12.96 -28.65 -22.95
C PRO A 162 -13.40 -29.88 -22.14
N ASP A 163 -14.61 -30.37 -22.39
CA ASP A 163 -15.18 -31.55 -21.76
C ASP A 163 -14.46 -32.79 -22.32
N ASN A 164 -13.23 -33.01 -21.86
CA ASN A 164 -12.47 -34.21 -22.14
C ASN A 164 -12.95 -35.31 -21.19
N LYS A 165 -14.14 -35.86 -21.44
CA LYS A 165 -14.50 -37.18 -20.95
C LYS A 165 -13.66 -38.20 -21.72
N PRO A 166 -12.79 -39.01 -21.05
CA PRO A 166 -12.20 -40.16 -21.73
C PRO A 166 -13.33 -41.13 -22.08
N GLU A 167 -13.56 -41.32 -23.37
CA GLU A 167 -14.38 -42.46 -23.87
C GLU A 167 -13.67 -43.73 -23.44
N TYR A 168 -14.17 -44.38 -22.41
CA TYR A 168 -13.85 -45.78 -22.15
C TYR A 168 -14.59 -46.60 -23.20
N MET A 169 -13.87 -47.08 -24.21
CA MET A 169 -14.35 -48.16 -25.05
C MET A 169 -14.39 -49.46 -24.25
N PRO A 170 -15.40 -50.31 -24.46
CA PRO A 170 -15.58 -51.58 -23.78
C PRO A 170 -14.53 -52.61 -24.17
#